data_76e794ded056d8dc4e721c85ea7ad44b
#
_entry.id   76e794ded056d8dc4e721c85ea7ad44b
#
_cell.length_a   1.000
_cell.length_b   1.000
_cell.length_c   1.000
_cell.angle_alpha   90.00
_cell.angle_beta   90.00
_cell.angle_gamma   90.00
#
_symmetry.space_group_name_H-M   'P 1'
#
loop_
_entity.id
_entity.type
_entity.pdbx_description
1 polymer ?
#
loop_
_entity_poly.entity_id
_entity_poly.type
_entity_poly.pdbx_seq_one_letter_code
_entity_poly.pdbx_strand_id
1 'polypeptide(L)'
;FTSQDVPSGECTVIKIPPITSLEEYSAFCIEKLAGYIESDFMLTIHADGFIINPYLWSDDFLDYDYIGAPWPADAPWCTKSRVGNGGFSLRSRRFMKIASELEETYRHEDILLTNFCHDIFIAAGCRYAPVEVAMKFALEAKIPECEYNLDNCFGFHGKGDAFYHYGQGQQFRDKITLLDQVCV
;
A
#
# COMPACT_ATOMS: atom_id res chain seq x y z
N PHE A 1 2.42 -8.20 -11.46
CA PHE A 1 3.52 -7.75 -12.33
C PHE A 1 4.78 -8.54 -11.99
N THR A 2 5.51 -9.01 -13.01
CA THR A 2 6.73 -9.80 -12.81
C THR A 2 7.64 -9.74 -14.04
N SER A 3 8.94 -9.87 -13.81
CA SER A 3 9.94 -10.08 -14.88
C SER A 3 10.20 -11.57 -15.16
N GLN A 4 9.74 -12.46 -14.27
CA GLN A 4 10.00 -13.89 -14.34
C GLN A 4 8.86 -14.65 -15.04
N ASP A 5 9.15 -15.86 -15.52
CA ASP A 5 8.14 -16.79 -16.01
C ASP A 5 7.54 -17.53 -14.81
N VAL A 6 6.33 -17.12 -14.43
CA VAL A 6 5.57 -17.72 -13.34
C VAL A 6 4.26 -18.29 -13.88
N PRO A 7 3.74 -19.40 -13.32
CA PRO A 7 2.40 -19.87 -13.64
C PRO A 7 1.37 -18.81 -13.28
N SER A 8 0.42 -18.53 -14.16
CA SER A 8 -0.62 -17.52 -13.91
C SER A 8 -1.63 -17.94 -12.84
N GLY A 9 -1.84 -19.26 -12.66
CA GLY A 9 -2.87 -19.75 -11.76
C GLY A 9 -4.22 -19.10 -12.06
N GLU A 10 -4.82 -18.51 -11.02
CA GLU A 10 -6.06 -17.73 -11.14
C GLU A 10 -5.82 -16.22 -11.38
N CYS A 11 -4.54 -15.81 -11.49
CA CYS A 11 -4.16 -14.42 -11.63
C CYS A 11 -3.74 -14.08 -13.06
N THR A 12 -4.02 -12.86 -13.50
CA THR A 12 -3.42 -12.31 -14.72
C THR A 12 -1.98 -11.90 -14.44
N VAL A 13 -1.04 -12.50 -15.15
CA VAL A 13 0.39 -12.17 -15.05
C VAL A 13 0.75 -11.15 -16.12
N ILE A 14 1.22 -9.98 -15.69
CA ILE A 14 1.70 -8.93 -16.58
C ILE A 14 3.23 -8.89 -16.52
N LYS A 15 3.85 -9.18 -17.66
CA LYS A 15 5.31 -9.11 -17.81
C LYS A 15 5.78 -7.67 -17.86
N ILE A 16 6.78 -7.36 -17.04
CA ILE A 16 7.46 -6.07 -17.02
C ILE A 16 8.98 -6.29 -17.06
N PRO A 17 9.78 -5.28 -17.45
CA PRO A 17 11.22 -5.34 -17.27
C PRO A 17 11.60 -5.60 -15.81
N PRO A 18 12.76 -6.25 -15.55
CA PRO A 18 13.25 -6.40 -14.18
C PRO A 18 13.35 -5.05 -13.46
N ILE A 19 12.84 -4.99 -12.23
CA ILE A 19 13.00 -3.87 -11.32
C ILE A 19 14.11 -4.27 -10.35
N THR A 20 15.20 -3.50 -10.32
CA THR A 20 16.42 -3.86 -9.59
C THR A 20 16.76 -2.87 -8.47
N SER A 21 16.03 -1.76 -8.38
CA SER A 21 16.23 -0.74 -7.35
C SER A 21 14.88 -0.17 -6.86
N LEU A 22 14.91 0.51 -5.71
CA LEU A 22 13.75 1.23 -5.19
C LEU A 22 13.36 2.41 -6.10
N GLU A 23 14.33 3.05 -6.72
CA GLU A 23 14.12 4.14 -7.67
C GLU A 23 13.35 3.65 -8.92
N GLU A 24 13.74 2.50 -9.47
CA GLU A 24 13.03 1.87 -10.60
C GLU A 24 11.61 1.43 -10.19
N TYR A 25 11.45 0.90 -8.98
CA TYR A 25 10.15 0.55 -8.43
C TYR A 25 9.25 1.79 -8.30
N SER A 26 9.76 2.87 -7.71
CA SER A 26 9.04 4.13 -7.58
C SER A 26 8.64 4.70 -8.95
N ALA A 27 9.57 4.72 -9.90
CA ALA A 27 9.29 5.17 -11.26
C ALA A 27 8.20 4.31 -11.92
N PHE A 28 8.25 2.99 -11.76
CA PHE A 28 7.19 2.11 -12.25
C PHE A 28 5.83 2.44 -11.63
N CYS A 29 5.76 2.59 -10.31
CA CYS A 29 4.52 2.90 -9.60
C CYS A 29 3.94 4.26 -9.97
N ILE A 30 4.79 5.27 -10.20
CA ILE A 30 4.37 6.63 -10.52
C ILE A 30 4.00 6.74 -12.01
N GLU A 31 4.90 6.34 -12.90
CA GLU A 31 4.80 6.65 -14.33
C GLU A 31 4.02 5.60 -15.13
N LYS A 32 4.08 4.32 -14.74
CA LYS A 32 3.63 3.21 -15.59
C LYS A 32 2.39 2.52 -15.08
N LEU A 33 2.24 2.41 -13.76
CA LEU A 33 1.19 1.58 -13.15
C LEU A 33 -0.22 2.00 -13.56
N ALA A 34 -0.47 3.32 -13.69
CA ALA A 34 -1.76 3.84 -14.14
C ALA A 34 -2.21 3.30 -15.51
N GLY A 35 -1.26 3.00 -16.41
CA GLY A 35 -1.54 2.46 -17.73
C GLY A 35 -2.06 1.03 -17.75
N TYR A 36 -1.92 0.30 -16.66
CA TYR A 36 -2.39 -1.08 -16.53
C TYR A 36 -3.73 -1.20 -15.79
N ILE A 37 -4.27 -0.10 -15.26
CA ILE A 37 -5.44 -0.12 -14.39
C ILE A 37 -6.68 0.37 -15.16
N GLU A 38 -7.66 -0.53 -15.33
CA GLU A 38 -8.95 -0.21 -15.98
C GLU A 38 -10.08 0.03 -14.97
N SER A 39 -9.95 -0.49 -13.74
CA SER A 39 -10.91 -0.30 -12.66
C SER A 39 -10.84 1.09 -12.05
N ASP A 40 -11.90 1.53 -11.37
CA ASP A 40 -11.94 2.83 -10.70
C ASP A 40 -10.98 2.91 -9.52
N PHE A 41 -10.66 1.77 -8.92
CA PHE A 41 -9.72 1.63 -7.81
C PHE A 41 -8.77 0.46 -8.03
N MET A 42 -7.60 0.57 -7.44
CA MET A 42 -6.57 -0.45 -7.40
C MET A 42 -6.11 -0.67 -5.96
N LEU A 43 -6.10 -1.93 -5.53
CA LEU A 43 -5.43 -2.34 -4.29
C LEU A 43 -4.02 -2.81 -4.61
N THR A 44 -3.01 -2.09 -4.14
CA THR A 44 -1.61 -2.52 -4.19
C THR A 44 -1.35 -3.45 -3.02
N ILE A 45 -0.73 -4.60 -3.29
CA ILE A 45 -0.32 -5.56 -2.26
C ILE A 45 1.12 -5.99 -2.57
N HIS A 46 2.05 -5.70 -1.67
CA HIS A 46 3.41 -6.22 -1.71
C HIS A 46 3.47 -7.64 -1.15
N ALA A 47 4.60 -8.32 -1.33
CA ALA A 47 4.82 -9.67 -0.83
C ALA A 47 4.68 -9.82 0.68
N ASP A 48 4.80 -8.73 1.44
CA ASP A 48 4.61 -8.64 2.89
C ASP A 48 3.33 -7.87 3.27
N GLY A 49 2.40 -7.71 2.33
CA GLY A 49 1.07 -7.16 2.54
C GLY A 49 -0.01 -8.23 2.42
N PHE A 50 -1.04 -8.17 3.28
CA PHE A 50 -2.09 -9.21 3.31
C PHE A 50 -3.46 -8.65 3.63
N ILE A 51 -4.51 -9.21 3.01
CA ILE A 51 -5.88 -9.10 3.49
C ILE A 51 -6.04 -10.09 4.63
N ILE A 52 -6.23 -9.57 5.85
CA ILE A 52 -6.31 -10.41 7.06
C ILE A 52 -7.76 -10.73 7.39
N ASN A 53 -8.63 -9.73 7.32
CA ASN A 53 -10.03 -9.83 7.69
C ASN A 53 -10.92 -9.33 6.54
N PRO A 54 -11.22 -10.17 5.54
CA PRO A 54 -12.01 -9.74 4.36
C PRO A 54 -13.40 -9.17 4.73
N TYR A 55 -13.98 -9.64 5.84
CA TYR A 55 -15.28 -9.17 6.34
C TYR A 55 -15.25 -7.77 6.96
N LEU A 56 -14.07 -7.19 7.18
CA LEU A 56 -13.89 -5.81 7.63
C LEU A 56 -13.74 -4.82 6.45
N TRP A 57 -13.88 -5.27 5.22
CA TRP A 57 -14.01 -4.34 4.10
C TRP A 57 -15.19 -3.39 4.34
N SER A 58 -14.98 -2.10 4.07
CA SER A 58 -16.02 -1.08 4.08
C SER A 58 -15.98 -0.29 2.77
N ASP A 59 -17.14 -0.08 2.18
CA ASP A 59 -17.24 0.78 1.00
C ASP A 59 -16.87 2.24 1.30
N ASP A 60 -16.85 2.64 2.57
CA ASP A 60 -16.32 3.95 3.00
C ASP A 60 -14.85 4.15 2.59
N PHE A 61 -14.09 3.07 2.36
CA PHE A 61 -12.71 3.17 1.87
C PHE A 61 -12.65 3.75 0.45
N LEU A 62 -13.69 3.54 -0.35
CA LEU A 62 -13.83 4.07 -1.71
C LEU A 62 -14.15 5.58 -1.74
N ASP A 63 -14.41 6.18 -0.60
CA ASP A 63 -14.59 7.62 -0.48
C ASP A 63 -13.30 8.42 -0.62
N TYR A 64 -12.14 7.75 -0.60
CA TYR A 64 -10.82 8.38 -0.62
C TYR A 64 -10.04 7.96 -1.86
N ASP A 65 -9.26 8.88 -2.40
CA ASP A 65 -8.41 8.60 -3.57
C ASP A 65 -7.11 7.88 -3.18
N TYR A 66 -6.71 8.00 -1.92
CA TYR A 66 -5.58 7.26 -1.35
C TYR A 66 -5.86 6.85 0.09
N ILE A 67 -5.69 5.57 0.37
CA ILE A 67 -5.69 5.02 1.72
C ILE A 67 -4.63 3.93 1.83
N GLY A 68 -3.83 3.98 2.87
CA GLY A 68 -2.83 2.99 3.27
C GLY A 68 -2.66 3.00 4.78
N ALA A 69 -1.80 2.17 5.33
CA ALA A 69 -1.54 2.17 6.77
C ALA A 69 -0.99 3.52 7.25
N PRO A 70 -1.42 4.01 8.41
CA PRO A 70 -0.90 5.26 8.95
C PRO A 70 0.50 5.07 9.56
N TRP A 71 1.36 6.07 9.34
CA TRP A 71 2.68 6.17 9.96
C TRP A 71 2.63 6.83 11.35
N PRO A 72 3.64 6.60 12.20
CA PRO A 72 3.82 7.33 13.46
C PRO A 72 3.86 8.85 13.23
N ALA A 73 3.30 9.62 14.17
CA ALA A 73 3.21 11.08 14.04
C ALA A 73 4.56 11.80 14.03
N ASP A 74 5.58 11.17 14.60
CA ASP A 74 6.96 11.65 14.69
C ASP A 74 7.83 11.19 13.52
N ALA A 75 7.29 10.46 12.56
CA ALA A 75 8.02 10.07 11.36
C ALA A 75 8.45 11.32 10.57
N PRO A 76 9.75 11.50 10.29
CA PRO A 76 10.29 12.76 9.77
C PRO A 76 9.78 13.12 8.37
N TRP A 77 9.24 12.17 7.63
CA TRP A 77 8.64 12.39 6.31
C TRP A 77 7.17 12.77 6.36
N CYS A 78 6.50 12.60 7.51
CA CYS A 78 5.07 12.92 7.67
C CYS A 78 4.85 14.42 7.83
N THR A 79 5.06 15.19 6.76
CA THR A 79 4.93 16.66 6.78
C THR A 79 3.53 17.15 6.39
N LYS A 80 2.76 16.33 5.67
CA LYS A 80 1.40 16.65 5.19
C LYS A 80 0.41 15.54 5.54
N SER A 81 0.70 14.30 5.18
CA SER A 81 -0.15 13.16 5.46
C SER A 81 0.60 12.09 6.24
N ARG A 82 -0.05 11.52 7.25
CA ARG A 82 0.40 10.33 7.96
C ARG A 82 -0.12 9.04 7.31
N VAL A 83 -1.09 9.16 6.43
CA VAL A 83 -1.68 8.03 5.70
C VAL A 83 -0.96 7.92 4.37
N GLY A 84 -0.08 6.94 4.28
CA GLY A 84 0.84 6.91 3.15
C GLY A 84 1.33 5.56 2.71
N ASN A 85 1.52 4.58 3.57
CA ASN A 85 2.14 3.32 3.21
C ASN A 85 1.71 2.76 1.83
N GLY A 86 2.68 2.55 0.93
CA GLY A 86 2.43 2.11 -0.45
C GLY A 86 2.25 0.61 -0.63
N GLY A 87 2.79 -0.19 0.28
CA GLY A 87 2.87 -1.64 0.14
C GLY A 87 1.56 -2.40 0.39
N PHE A 88 0.60 -1.75 1.08
CA PHE A 88 -0.80 -2.16 1.13
C PHE A 88 -1.65 -0.90 1.08
N SER A 89 -2.07 -0.51 -0.12
CA SER A 89 -2.81 0.75 -0.33
C SER A 89 -3.87 0.63 -1.40
N LEU A 90 -5.00 1.29 -1.16
CA LEU A 90 -6.06 1.47 -2.14
C LEU A 90 -5.92 2.85 -2.78
N ARG A 91 -5.91 2.91 -4.10
CA ARG A 91 -5.68 4.14 -4.88
C ARG A 91 -6.75 4.26 -5.95
N SER A 92 -7.35 5.43 -6.09
CA SER A 92 -8.29 5.68 -7.18
C SER A 92 -7.55 5.80 -8.52
N ARG A 93 -8.24 5.47 -9.61
CA ARG A 93 -7.73 5.66 -10.97
C ARG A 93 -7.36 7.10 -11.24
N ARG A 94 -8.16 8.06 -10.73
CA ARG A 94 -7.87 9.49 -10.84
C ARG A 94 -6.55 9.85 -10.16
N PHE A 95 -6.32 9.36 -8.95
CA PHE A 95 -5.07 9.56 -8.21
C PHE A 95 -3.87 9.04 -8.99
N MET A 96 -3.97 7.81 -9.49
CA MET A 96 -2.90 7.19 -10.29
C MET A 96 -2.61 7.94 -11.58
N LYS A 97 -3.64 8.48 -12.24
CA LYS A 97 -3.47 9.29 -13.44
C LYS A 97 -2.71 10.58 -13.14
N ILE A 98 -3.07 11.29 -12.08
CA ILE A 98 -2.33 12.50 -11.65
C ILE A 98 -0.89 12.16 -11.31
N ALA A 99 -0.66 11.05 -10.60
CA ALA A 99 0.68 10.57 -10.29
C ALA A 99 1.54 10.37 -11.55
N SER A 100 0.96 9.81 -12.62
CA SER A 100 1.67 9.57 -13.88
C SER A 100 2.03 10.84 -14.68
N GLU A 101 1.49 11.98 -14.29
CA GLU A 101 1.75 13.29 -14.90
C GLU A 101 2.77 14.12 -14.08
N LEU A 102 3.27 13.58 -12.94
CA LEU A 102 4.28 14.26 -12.13
C LEU A 102 5.64 14.23 -12.85
N GLU A 103 6.36 15.34 -12.77
CA GLU A 103 7.74 15.46 -13.24
C GLU A 103 8.77 15.09 -12.16
N GLU A 104 8.31 15.06 -10.89
CA GLU A 104 9.14 14.75 -9.74
C GLU A 104 9.31 13.23 -9.58
N THR A 105 10.51 12.85 -9.17
CA THR A 105 10.85 11.48 -8.80
C THR A 105 11.42 11.43 -7.39
N TYR A 106 11.17 10.34 -6.69
CA TYR A 106 11.72 10.10 -5.38
C TYR A 106 11.87 8.59 -5.13
N ARG A 107 12.81 8.24 -4.28
CA ARG A 107 13.12 6.84 -3.96
C ARG A 107 11.94 6.07 -3.35
N HIS A 108 11.09 6.75 -2.60
CA HIS A 108 9.91 6.17 -1.96
C HIS A 108 8.66 6.83 -2.54
N GLU A 109 7.97 6.12 -3.42
CA GLU A 109 6.83 6.67 -4.16
C GLU A 109 5.68 7.09 -3.23
N ASP A 110 5.48 6.36 -2.16
CA ASP A 110 4.44 6.65 -1.17
C ASP A 110 4.69 7.97 -0.42
N ILE A 111 5.93 8.25 -0.03
CA ILE A 111 6.32 9.52 0.57
C ILE A 111 6.18 10.67 -0.43
N LEU A 112 6.62 10.46 -1.70
CA LEU A 112 6.44 11.45 -2.75
C LEU A 112 4.98 11.82 -2.91
N LEU A 113 4.14 10.82 -3.14
CA LEU A 113 2.73 11.02 -3.47
C LEU A 113 1.92 11.59 -2.29
N THR A 114 2.25 11.21 -1.05
CA THR A 114 1.43 11.57 0.11
C THR A 114 1.97 12.77 0.89
N ASN A 115 3.23 13.15 0.70
CA ASN A 115 3.85 14.25 1.42
C ASN A 115 4.46 15.33 0.51
N PHE A 116 5.36 14.97 -0.39
CA PHE A 116 6.04 16.00 -1.20
C PHE A 116 5.12 16.61 -2.26
N CYS A 117 4.35 15.78 -2.96
CA CYS A 117 3.39 16.22 -3.98
C CYS A 117 1.95 16.32 -3.45
N HIS A 118 1.73 16.17 -2.14
CA HIS A 118 0.41 16.16 -1.51
C HIS A 118 -0.49 17.31 -1.99
N ASP A 119 0.03 18.54 -2.02
CA ASP A 119 -0.75 19.73 -2.36
C ASP A 119 -1.20 19.72 -3.83
N ILE A 120 -0.48 19.05 -4.73
CA ILE A 120 -0.89 18.84 -6.13
C ILE A 120 -2.16 18.01 -6.18
N PHE A 121 -2.19 16.90 -5.44
CA PHE A 121 -3.36 16.01 -5.38
C PHE A 121 -4.57 16.69 -4.74
N ILE A 122 -4.35 17.45 -3.65
CA ILE A 122 -5.43 18.26 -3.02
C ILE A 122 -5.98 19.29 -3.98
N ALA A 123 -5.12 20.02 -4.70
CA ALA A 123 -5.55 21.01 -5.69
C ALA A 123 -6.34 20.37 -6.85
N ALA A 124 -6.03 19.12 -7.20
CA ALA A 124 -6.78 18.34 -8.18
C ALA A 124 -8.07 17.72 -7.61
N GLY A 125 -8.41 17.98 -6.34
CA GLY A 125 -9.61 17.50 -5.66
C GLY A 125 -9.52 16.05 -5.16
N CYS A 126 -8.33 15.47 -5.04
CA CYS A 126 -8.15 14.16 -4.41
C CYS A 126 -8.30 14.26 -2.89
N ARG A 127 -8.75 13.16 -2.30
CA ARG A 127 -8.92 13.01 -0.86
C ARG A 127 -8.06 11.89 -0.33
N TYR A 128 -7.23 12.19 0.68
CA TYR A 128 -6.54 11.18 1.48
C TYR A 128 -7.43 10.75 2.64
N ALA A 129 -7.40 9.47 2.99
CA ALA A 129 -8.12 8.99 4.15
C ALA A 129 -7.54 9.62 5.44
N PRO A 130 -8.39 9.97 6.41
CA PRO A 130 -7.91 10.37 7.74
C PRO A 130 -7.40 9.14 8.52
N VAL A 131 -6.58 9.37 9.54
CA VAL A 131 -5.92 8.31 10.34
C VAL A 131 -6.93 7.31 10.91
N GLU A 132 -8.06 7.78 11.42
CA GLU A 132 -9.11 6.96 12.01
C GLU A 132 -9.80 5.99 11.02
N VAL A 133 -9.81 6.33 9.75
CA VAL A 133 -10.29 5.43 8.68
C VAL A 133 -9.17 4.50 8.23
N ALA A 134 -7.97 5.03 8.07
CA ALA A 134 -6.80 4.28 7.64
C ALA A 134 -6.43 3.13 8.61
N MET A 135 -6.60 3.33 9.92
CA MET A 135 -6.40 2.29 10.93
C MET A 135 -7.33 1.08 10.77
N LYS A 136 -8.54 1.30 10.24
CA LYS A 136 -9.48 0.21 9.94
C LYS A 136 -9.16 -0.48 8.62
N PHE A 137 -8.51 0.24 7.71
CA PHE A 137 -8.10 -0.30 6.43
C PHE A 137 -6.84 -1.17 6.56
N ALA A 138 -5.75 -0.64 7.13
CA ALA A 138 -4.51 -1.39 7.29
C ALA A 138 -3.66 -0.89 8.46
N LEU A 139 -2.85 -1.80 9.00
CA LEU A 139 -1.81 -1.51 9.98
C LEU A 139 -0.43 -1.94 9.47
N GLU A 140 0.60 -1.19 9.82
CA GLU A 140 2.01 -1.50 9.56
C GLU A 140 2.85 -1.27 10.81
N ALA A 141 2.83 -0.06 11.33
CA ALA A 141 3.57 0.36 12.50
C ALA A 141 2.64 0.57 13.71
N LYS A 142 3.21 0.46 14.90
CA LYS A 142 2.51 0.84 16.11
C LYS A 142 2.36 2.36 16.15
N ILE A 143 1.13 2.83 16.34
CA ILE A 143 0.82 4.25 16.51
C ILE A 143 0.06 4.47 17.80
N PRO A 144 0.18 5.66 18.45
CA PRO A 144 -0.47 5.92 19.74
C PRO A 144 -2.00 5.90 19.69
N GLU A 145 -2.57 6.18 18.52
CA GLU A 145 -4.02 6.32 18.34
C GLU A 145 -4.77 5.01 18.31
N CYS A 146 -4.09 3.88 18.10
CA CYS A 146 -4.77 2.59 18.13
C CYS A 146 -4.00 1.56 18.95
N GLU A 147 -4.75 0.71 19.65
CA GLU A 147 -4.21 -0.58 20.04
C GLU A 147 -3.92 -1.34 18.75
N TYR A 148 -2.64 -1.62 18.52
CA TYR A 148 -2.21 -2.37 17.37
C TYR A 148 -2.78 -3.79 17.44
N ASN A 149 -4.00 -3.94 16.94
CA ASN A 149 -4.72 -5.21 16.93
C ASN A 149 -5.15 -5.53 15.48
N LEU A 150 -4.54 -6.57 14.93
CA LEU A 150 -4.81 -7.02 13.57
C LEU A 150 -6.23 -7.58 13.38
N ASP A 151 -6.95 -7.92 14.46
CA ASP A 151 -8.34 -8.38 14.40
C ASP A 151 -9.31 -7.24 14.00
N ASN A 152 -8.86 -5.97 14.12
CA ASN A 152 -9.69 -4.80 13.94
C ASN A 152 -9.41 -4.04 12.61
N CYS A 153 -8.57 -4.58 11.73
CA CYS A 153 -8.28 -3.97 10.44
C CYS A 153 -8.47 -4.95 9.28
N PHE A 154 -8.78 -4.42 8.10
CA PHE A 154 -8.99 -5.21 6.88
C PHE A 154 -7.69 -5.85 6.40
N GLY A 155 -6.58 -5.09 6.37
CA GLY A 155 -5.31 -5.53 5.84
C GLY A 155 -4.11 -5.18 6.71
N PHE A 156 -2.95 -5.59 6.23
CA PHE A 156 -1.68 -5.43 6.93
C PHE A 156 -0.54 -5.29 5.93
N HIS A 157 0.52 -4.56 6.32
CA HIS A 157 1.78 -4.48 5.58
C HIS A 157 2.98 -4.51 6.53
N GLY A 158 4.07 -5.15 6.08
CA GLY A 158 5.39 -5.09 6.71
C GLY A 158 5.78 -6.32 7.51
N LYS A 159 7.08 -6.62 7.50
CA LYS A 159 7.71 -7.75 8.22
C LYS A 159 8.18 -7.37 9.62
N GLY A 160 8.02 -6.09 10.02
CA GLY A 160 8.63 -5.53 11.21
C GLY A 160 7.91 -5.85 12.51
N ASP A 161 7.79 -4.85 13.35
CA ASP A 161 7.31 -4.93 14.74
C ASP A 161 5.96 -5.62 14.94
N ALA A 162 5.09 -5.57 13.93
CA ALA A 162 3.81 -6.22 13.94
C ALA A 162 3.88 -7.71 14.21
N PHE A 163 4.84 -8.39 13.61
CA PHE A 163 5.04 -9.83 13.81
C PHE A 163 5.56 -10.19 15.19
N TYR A 164 6.36 -9.30 15.79
CA TYR A 164 7.03 -9.57 17.06
C TYR A 164 6.19 -9.25 18.28
N HIS A 165 5.23 -8.33 18.17
CA HIS A 165 4.48 -7.83 19.32
C HIS A 165 3.22 -8.62 19.67
N TYR A 166 2.71 -9.47 18.79
CA TYR A 166 1.37 -10.03 18.94
C TYR A 166 1.26 -11.51 19.31
N GLY A 167 2.35 -12.21 19.58
CA GLY A 167 2.27 -13.65 19.89
C GLY A 167 1.62 -14.51 18.79
N GLN A 168 0.92 -13.88 17.86
CA GLN A 168 0.32 -14.48 16.67
C GLN A 168 1.34 -14.61 15.52
N GLY A 169 2.52 -14.03 15.68
CA GLY A 169 3.59 -14.02 14.66
C GLY A 169 4.02 -15.41 14.22
N GLN A 170 3.86 -16.44 15.03
CA GLN A 170 4.20 -17.80 14.62
C GLN A 170 3.13 -18.39 13.67
N GLN A 171 1.85 -18.24 13.99
CA GLN A 171 0.76 -18.72 13.12
C GLN A 171 0.75 -17.99 11.77
N PHE A 172 1.11 -16.72 11.78
CA PHE A 172 1.20 -15.92 10.57
C PHE A 172 2.48 -16.24 9.78
N ARG A 173 3.61 -16.47 10.45
CA ARG A 173 4.85 -16.98 9.82
C ARG A 173 4.61 -18.32 9.14
N ASP A 174 3.88 -19.22 9.79
CA ASP A 174 3.56 -20.52 9.23
C ASP A 174 2.71 -20.38 7.96
N LYS A 175 1.78 -19.41 7.92
CA LYS A 175 0.99 -19.08 6.72
C LYS A 175 1.85 -18.41 5.63
N ILE A 176 2.75 -17.48 5.96
CA ILE A 176 3.66 -16.84 5.00
C ILE A 176 4.66 -17.85 4.46
N THR A 177 5.23 -18.70 5.31
CA THR A 177 6.14 -19.75 4.87
C THR A 177 5.46 -20.73 3.90
N LEU A 178 4.17 -20.98 4.09
CA LEU A 178 3.36 -21.74 3.12
C LEU A 178 3.16 -20.97 1.81
N LEU A 179 2.92 -19.66 1.85
CA LEU A 179 2.77 -18.81 0.67
C LEU A 179 4.10 -18.62 -0.07
N ASP A 180 5.21 -18.42 0.66
CA ASP A 180 6.56 -18.37 0.09
C ASP A 180 6.96 -19.71 -0.59
N GLN A 181 6.41 -20.84 -0.13
CA GLN A 181 6.61 -22.15 -0.76
C GLN A 181 5.73 -22.37 -2.01
N VAL A 182 4.62 -21.65 -2.12
CA VAL A 182 3.69 -21.74 -3.26
C VAL A 182 4.03 -20.71 -4.34
N CYS A 183 4.77 -19.66 -4.00
CA CYS A 183 5.19 -18.57 -4.90
C CYS A 183 6.65 -18.70 -5.39
N VAL A 184 7.29 -19.86 -5.26
CA VAL A 184 8.64 -20.15 -5.82
C VAL A 184 8.53 -20.83 -7.17
#